data_2d77f4633aecd035897513ffe44ab9ee
#
_entry.id   2d77f4633aecd035897513ffe44ab9ee
#
_cell.length_a   1.000
_cell.length_b   1.000
_cell.length_c   1.000
_cell.angle_alpha   90.00
_cell.angle_beta   90.00
_cell.angle_gamma   90.00
#
_symmetry.space_group_name_H-M   'P 1'
#
loop_
_entity.id
_entity.type
_entity.pdbx_description
1 polymer ?
#
loop_
_entity_poly.entity_id
_entity_poly.type
_entity_poly.pdbx_seq_one_letter_code
_entity_poly.pdbx_strand_id
1 'polypeptide(L)'
;MKEIALPLHPAPARVWIAVVALGICAFSIVTSELAPVGMLSALAADFHQTESGVGLAVTAYGWVGALAALLSGAMPARISRKALLVGLMLILALSCLAATRSYSMFALMSARMIGALAHGAFWALIGIVAAQLVPPHRLGLATAIIFGGVSAASVVGVPLASFIATLAGWRLAFMS
;
A
#
# COMPACT_ATOMS: atom_id res chain seq x y z
N MET A 1 17.26 -43.88 8.38
CA MET A 1 16.72 -42.69 9.05
C MET A 1 15.23 -42.61 8.68
N LYS A 2 14.31 -42.87 9.64
CA LYS A 2 12.87 -42.68 9.41
C LYS A 2 12.59 -41.19 9.50
N GLU A 3 12.19 -40.61 8.38
CA GLU A 3 11.65 -39.26 8.33
C GLU A 3 10.34 -39.25 9.13
N ILE A 4 10.36 -38.63 10.31
CA ILE A 4 9.15 -38.42 11.11
C ILE A 4 8.36 -37.31 10.38
N ALA A 5 7.42 -37.73 9.54
CA ALA A 5 6.43 -36.82 8.96
C ALA A 5 5.58 -36.27 10.13
N LEU A 6 5.89 -35.09 10.59
CA LEU A 6 5.03 -34.34 11.50
C LEU A 6 3.66 -34.17 10.86
N PRO A 7 2.55 -34.49 11.56
CA PRO A 7 1.22 -34.30 11.01
C PRO A 7 1.03 -32.80 10.68
N LEU A 8 0.87 -32.50 9.39
CA LEU A 8 0.61 -31.15 8.89
C LEU A 8 -0.82 -30.75 9.25
N HIS A 9 -1.01 -30.23 10.46
CA HIS A 9 -2.30 -29.63 10.80
C HIS A 9 -2.57 -28.45 9.85
N PRO A 10 -3.72 -28.41 9.17
CA PRO A 10 -4.07 -27.30 8.31
C PRO A 10 -4.13 -26.02 9.14
N ALA A 11 -3.52 -24.94 8.63
CA ALA A 11 -3.61 -23.64 9.28
C ALA A 11 -5.09 -23.24 9.42
N PRO A 12 -5.53 -22.77 10.60
CA PRO A 12 -6.93 -22.46 10.84
C PRO A 12 -7.43 -21.37 9.87
N ALA A 13 -8.72 -21.41 9.48
CA ALA A 13 -9.31 -20.48 8.51
C ALA A 13 -9.03 -19.01 8.84
N ARG A 14 -8.99 -18.64 10.12
CA ARG A 14 -8.65 -17.29 10.59
C ARG A 14 -7.28 -16.79 10.10
N VAL A 15 -6.33 -17.69 9.92
CA VAL A 15 -4.98 -17.34 9.41
C VAL A 15 -5.06 -16.97 7.94
N TRP A 16 -5.81 -17.72 7.15
CA TRP A 16 -5.99 -17.43 5.74
C TRP A 16 -6.81 -16.15 5.50
N ILE A 17 -7.79 -15.86 6.36
CA ILE A 17 -8.50 -14.58 6.36
C ILE A 17 -7.51 -13.42 6.60
N ALA A 18 -6.56 -13.58 7.53
CA ALA A 18 -5.54 -12.56 7.77
C ALA A 18 -4.60 -12.39 6.56
N VAL A 19 -4.21 -13.49 5.88
CA VAL A 19 -3.40 -13.44 4.66
C VAL A 19 -4.14 -12.71 3.53
N VAL A 20 -5.43 -13.02 3.32
CA VAL A 20 -6.27 -12.33 2.33
C VAL A 20 -6.41 -10.84 2.67
N ALA A 21 -6.62 -10.52 3.96
CA ALA A 21 -6.67 -9.12 4.41
C ALA A 21 -5.36 -8.37 4.10
N LEU A 22 -4.19 -9.01 4.28
CA LEU A 22 -2.91 -8.42 3.87
C LEU A 22 -2.82 -8.23 2.35
N GLY A 23 -3.39 -9.13 1.56
CA GLY A 23 -3.49 -8.98 0.11
C GLY A 23 -4.37 -7.78 -0.29
N ILE A 24 -5.50 -7.58 0.40
CA ILE A 24 -6.35 -6.40 0.21
C ILE A 24 -5.62 -5.12 0.61
N CYS A 25 -4.89 -5.12 1.72
CA CYS A 25 -4.06 -3.99 2.12
C CYS A 25 -2.99 -3.68 1.05
N ALA A 26 -2.31 -4.69 0.52
CA ALA A 26 -1.33 -4.53 -0.55
C ALA A 26 -1.98 -3.97 -1.83
N PHE A 27 -3.17 -4.44 -2.20
CA PHE A 27 -3.97 -3.88 -3.29
C PHE A 27 -4.23 -2.38 -3.07
N SER A 28 -4.77 -1.99 -1.91
CA SER A 28 -5.12 -0.60 -1.60
C SER A 28 -3.88 0.31 -1.60
N ILE A 29 -2.77 -0.14 -1.03
CA ILE A 29 -1.51 0.60 -0.97
C ILE A 29 -0.98 0.87 -2.37
N VAL A 30 -0.88 -0.15 -3.22
CA VAL A 30 -0.34 -0.02 -4.59
C VAL A 30 -1.29 0.79 -5.47
N THR A 31 -2.60 0.61 -5.33
CA THR A 31 -3.58 1.46 -6.04
C THR A 31 -3.40 2.93 -5.65
N SER A 32 -3.32 3.24 -4.36
CA SER A 32 -3.10 4.62 -3.88
C SER A 32 -1.77 5.20 -4.37
N GLU A 33 -0.69 4.40 -4.45
CA GLU A 33 0.61 4.85 -4.94
C GLU A 33 0.57 5.21 -6.41
N LEU A 34 0.02 4.31 -7.24
CA LEU A 34 0.08 4.39 -8.70
C LEU A 34 -1.10 5.16 -9.32
N ALA A 35 -2.22 5.33 -8.63
CA ALA A 35 -3.37 6.07 -9.16
C ALA A 35 -3.00 7.46 -9.71
N PRO A 36 -2.13 8.28 -9.06
CA PRO A 36 -1.72 9.56 -9.61
C PRO A 36 -1.07 9.49 -10.98
N VAL A 37 -0.42 8.37 -11.33
CA VAL A 37 0.18 8.17 -12.66
C VAL A 37 -0.90 8.20 -13.75
N GLY A 38 -2.04 7.56 -13.49
CA GLY A 38 -3.18 7.58 -14.41
C GLY A 38 -3.96 8.92 -14.44
N MET A 39 -3.62 9.86 -13.56
CA MET A 39 -4.31 11.15 -13.41
C MET A 39 -3.36 12.35 -13.59
N LEU A 40 -2.15 12.13 -14.16
CA LEU A 40 -1.12 13.16 -14.29
C LEU A 40 -1.64 14.42 -14.96
N SER A 41 -2.31 14.30 -16.12
CA SER A 41 -2.84 15.44 -16.89
C SER A 41 -3.92 16.18 -16.10
N ALA A 42 -4.81 15.46 -15.39
CA ALA A 42 -5.86 16.08 -14.58
C ALA A 42 -5.28 16.87 -13.40
N LEU A 43 -4.27 16.30 -12.72
CA LEU A 43 -3.56 16.98 -11.63
C LEU A 43 -2.75 18.17 -12.13
N ALA A 44 -2.07 18.04 -13.27
CA ALA A 44 -1.31 19.13 -13.89
C ALA A 44 -2.21 20.31 -14.24
N ALA A 45 -3.38 20.04 -14.83
CA ALA A 45 -4.35 21.08 -15.19
C ALA A 45 -4.92 21.78 -13.94
N ASP A 46 -5.33 21.02 -12.91
CA ASP A 46 -5.97 21.58 -11.70
C ASP A 46 -5.01 22.45 -10.87
N PHE A 47 -3.73 22.06 -10.80
CA PHE A 47 -2.70 22.79 -10.04
C PHE A 47 -1.85 23.74 -10.90
N HIS A 48 -2.17 23.94 -12.18
CA HIS A 48 -1.39 24.77 -13.12
C HIS A 48 0.10 24.39 -13.16
N GLN A 49 0.37 23.09 -13.15
CA GLN A 49 1.70 22.51 -13.20
C GLN A 49 1.94 21.77 -14.52
N THR A 50 3.20 21.44 -14.81
CA THR A 50 3.52 20.54 -15.91
C THR A 50 3.31 19.08 -15.49
N GLU A 51 3.00 18.18 -16.43
CA GLU A 51 2.91 16.75 -16.15
C GLU A 51 4.23 16.20 -15.58
N SER A 52 5.37 16.71 -16.06
CA SER A 52 6.69 16.37 -15.51
C SER A 52 6.83 16.78 -14.05
N GLY A 53 6.31 17.94 -13.64
CA GLY A 53 6.30 18.39 -12.24
C GLY A 53 5.47 17.48 -11.35
N VAL A 54 4.28 17.08 -11.82
CA VAL A 54 3.45 16.11 -11.11
C VAL A 54 4.13 14.73 -11.07
N GLY A 55 4.78 14.31 -12.16
CA GLY A 55 5.54 13.05 -12.23
C GLY A 55 6.71 13.01 -11.24
N LEU A 56 7.43 14.11 -11.04
CA LEU A 56 8.46 14.23 -10.00
C LEU A 56 7.86 14.05 -8.60
N ALA A 57 6.64 14.54 -8.38
CA ALA A 57 5.91 14.35 -7.14
C ALA A 57 5.63 12.86 -6.85
N VAL A 58 5.23 12.10 -7.85
CA VAL A 58 5.02 10.66 -7.75
C VAL A 58 6.36 9.95 -7.46
N THR A 59 7.43 10.35 -8.13
CA THR A 59 8.77 9.80 -7.89
C THR A 59 9.24 10.08 -6.46
N ALA A 60 9.03 11.29 -5.95
CA ALA A 60 9.38 11.65 -4.57
C ALA A 60 8.63 10.79 -3.54
N TYR A 61 7.37 10.44 -3.80
CA TYR A 61 6.62 9.49 -2.98
C TYR A 61 7.35 8.14 -2.87
N GLY A 62 7.80 7.58 -3.99
CA GLY A 62 8.55 6.32 -4.01
C GLY A 62 9.86 6.40 -3.22
N TRP A 63 10.63 7.49 -3.36
CA TRP A 63 11.86 7.69 -2.61
C TRP A 63 11.62 7.79 -1.10
N VAL A 64 10.62 8.55 -0.67
CA VAL A 64 10.26 8.65 0.76
C VAL A 64 9.79 7.30 1.30
N GLY A 65 9.00 6.55 0.53
CA GLY A 65 8.60 5.19 0.88
C GLY A 65 9.80 4.24 1.03
N ALA A 66 10.76 4.28 0.10
CA ALA A 66 11.96 3.46 0.17
C ALA A 66 12.81 3.78 1.41
N LEU A 67 13.02 5.06 1.71
CA LEU A 67 13.72 5.49 2.94
C LEU A 67 12.98 5.05 4.20
N ALA A 68 11.65 5.19 4.23
CA ALA A 68 10.83 4.74 5.35
C ALA A 68 10.93 3.23 5.55
N ALA A 69 10.95 2.44 4.47
CA ALA A 69 11.12 0.99 4.55
C ALA A 69 12.46 0.62 5.18
N LEU A 70 13.56 1.27 4.77
CA LEU A 70 14.90 1.04 5.33
C LEU A 70 14.95 1.37 6.82
N LEU A 71 14.35 2.48 7.24
CA LEU A 71 14.37 2.94 8.63
C LEU A 71 13.41 2.13 9.52
N SER A 72 12.39 1.51 8.95
CA SER A 72 11.39 0.75 9.71
C SER A 72 11.95 -0.52 10.35
N GLY A 73 13.10 -1.03 9.90
CA GLY A 73 13.81 -2.13 10.54
C GLY A 73 14.23 -1.85 12.00
N ALA A 74 14.34 -0.58 12.38
CA ALA A 74 14.68 -0.13 13.73
C ALA A 74 13.45 0.08 14.65
N MET A 75 12.24 -0.24 14.19
CA MET A 75 11.03 -0.02 15.00
C MET A 75 11.01 -0.92 16.24
N PRO A 76 10.69 -0.38 17.43
CA PRO A 76 10.73 -1.12 18.67
C PRO A 76 9.70 -2.27 18.68
N ALA A 77 10.12 -3.45 19.12
CA ALA A 77 9.31 -4.66 19.22
C ALA A 77 8.13 -4.58 20.23
N ARG A 78 7.93 -3.42 20.85
CA ARG A 78 6.93 -3.21 21.92
C ARG A 78 5.49 -3.08 21.42
N ILE A 79 5.28 -2.76 20.15
CA ILE A 79 3.94 -2.58 19.57
C ILE A 79 3.54 -3.87 18.86
N SER A 80 2.31 -4.34 19.08
CA SER A 80 1.83 -5.51 18.36
C SER A 80 1.80 -5.24 16.85
N ARG A 81 2.28 -6.18 16.05
CA ARG A 81 2.36 -6.03 14.59
C ARG A 81 1.01 -5.74 13.95
N LYS A 82 -0.06 -6.31 14.53
CA LYS A 82 -1.44 -6.01 14.09
C LYS A 82 -1.78 -4.54 14.29
N ALA A 83 -1.54 -3.99 15.50
CA ALA A 83 -1.83 -2.59 15.78
C ALA A 83 -0.99 -1.66 14.88
N LEU A 84 0.27 -2.01 14.64
CA LEU A 84 1.16 -1.26 13.76
C LEU A 84 0.63 -1.26 12.31
N LEU A 85 0.30 -2.42 11.73
CA LEU A 85 -0.25 -2.50 10.37
C LEU A 85 -1.57 -1.72 10.24
N VAL A 86 -2.48 -1.85 11.22
CA VAL A 86 -3.74 -1.08 11.22
C VAL A 86 -3.47 0.42 11.31
N GLY A 87 -2.53 0.84 12.18
CA GLY A 87 -2.13 2.24 12.30
C GLY A 87 -1.56 2.80 10.99
N LEU A 88 -0.70 2.05 10.31
CA LEU A 88 -0.12 2.45 9.02
C LEU A 88 -1.21 2.58 7.93
N MET A 89 -2.17 1.64 7.88
CA MET A 89 -3.30 1.74 6.95
C MET A 89 -4.19 2.95 7.25
N LEU A 90 -4.41 3.26 8.53
CA LEU A 90 -5.15 4.47 8.93
C LEU A 90 -4.41 5.75 8.53
N ILE A 91 -3.10 5.81 8.74
CA ILE A 91 -2.28 6.96 8.30
C ILE A 91 -2.36 7.13 6.79
N LEU A 92 -2.27 6.03 6.02
CA LEU A 92 -2.41 6.07 4.57
C LEU A 92 -3.80 6.58 4.15
N ALA A 93 -4.87 6.06 4.76
CA ALA A 93 -6.25 6.50 4.48
C ALA A 93 -6.45 7.99 4.80
N LEU A 94 -5.93 8.46 5.94
CA LEU A 94 -5.97 9.88 6.30
C LEU A 94 -5.14 10.75 5.35
N SER A 95 -4.00 10.26 4.88
CA SER A 95 -3.18 10.92 3.86
C SER A 95 -3.95 11.06 2.54
N CYS A 96 -4.64 10.01 2.09
CA CYS A 96 -5.49 10.07 0.91
C CYS A 96 -6.64 11.06 1.08
N LEU A 97 -7.31 11.03 2.23
CA LEU A 97 -8.37 11.98 2.56
C LEU A 97 -7.86 13.44 2.59
N ALA A 98 -6.68 13.69 3.15
CA ALA A 98 -6.06 15.01 3.14
C ALA A 98 -5.70 15.44 1.71
N ALA A 99 -5.23 14.51 0.87
CA ALA A 99 -4.94 14.76 -0.54
C ALA A 99 -6.19 15.26 -1.30
N THR A 100 -7.38 14.69 -1.05
CA THR A 100 -8.63 15.12 -1.70
C THR A 100 -9.03 16.56 -1.37
N ARG A 101 -8.58 17.07 -0.23
CA ARG A 101 -8.87 18.44 0.23
C ARG A 101 -7.76 19.43 -0.07
N SER A 102 -6.77 19.02 -0.85
CA SER A 102 -5.66 19.89 -1.22
C SER A 102 -6.07 20.91 -2.27
N TYR A 103 -5.76 22.19 -2.01
CA TYR A 103 -5.99 23.32 -2.93
C TYR A 103 -4.69 23.83 -3.55
N SER A 104 -3.56 23.23 -3.21
CA SER A 104 -2.25 23.55 -3.79
C SER A 104 -1.43 22.29 -3.96
N MET A 105 -0.50 22.31 -4.92
CA MET A 105 0.43 21.22 -5.16
C MET A 105 1.28 20.92 -3.92
N PHE A 106 1.68 21.96 -3.16
CA PHE A 106 2.43 21.77 -1.92
C PHE A 106 1.62 21.01 -0.86
N ALA A 107 0.32 21.34 -0.67
CA ALA A 107 -0.55 20.66 0.27
C ALA A 107 -0.76 19.19 -0.14
N LEU A 108 -0.98 18.94 -1.44
CA LEU A 108 -1.10 17.58 -1.99
C LEU A 108 0.17 16.78 -1.70
N MET A 109 1.34 17.34 -2.00
CA MET A 109 2.63 16.70 -1.78
C MET A 109 2.84 16.39 -0.30
N SER A 110 2.59 17.34 0.59
CA SER A 110 2.75 17.14 2.05
C SER A 110 1.88 15.99 2.55
N ALA A 111 0.61 15.94 2.15
CA ALA A 111 -0.29 14.85 2.47
C ALA A 111 0.25 13.50 1.95
N ARG A 112 0.69 13.46 0.69
CA ARG A 112 1.24 12.26 0.05
C ARG A 112 2.54 11.77 0.71
N MET A 113 3.42 12.68 1.16
CA MET A 113 4.66 12.29 1.86
C MET A 113 4.37 11.57 3.18
N ILE A 114 3.34 11.99 3.92
CA ILE A 114 2.90 11.27 5.13
C ILE A 114 2.42 9.86 4.77
N GLY A 115 1.66 9.71 3.69
CA GLY A 115 1.24 8.40 3.17
C GLY A 115 2.43 7.53 2.74
N ALA A 116 3.44 8.13 2.10
CA ALA A 116 4.66 7.44 1.68
C ALA A 116 5.45 6.83 2.85
N LEU A 117 5.52 7.53 3.99
CA LEU A 117 6.14 6.99 5.21
C LEU A 117 5.40 5.74 5.70
N ALA A 118 4.07 5.79 5.75
CA ALA A 118 3.24 4.65 6.15
C ALA A 118 3.36 3.49 5.15
N HIS A 119 3.37 3.79 3.86
CA HIS A 119 3.57 2.83 2.77
C HIS A 119 4.88 2.06 2.92
N GLY A 120 6.01 2.75 3.05
CA GLY A 120 7.32 2.12 3.21
C GLY A 120 7.42 1.25 4.45
N ALA A 121 6.91 1.75 5.60
CA ALA A 121 6.87 0.99 6.84
C ALA A 121 6.00 -0.27 6.73
N PHE A 122 4.88 -0.21 6.00
CA PHE A 122 4.04 -1.37 5.73
C PHE A 122 4.79 -2.45 4.95
N TRP A 123 5.51 -2.09 3.88
CA TRP A 123 6.28 -3.03 3.09
C TRP A 123 7.40 -3.71 3.88
N ALA A 124 8.06 -2.99 4.78
CA ALA A 124 9.06 -3.56 5.66
C ALA A 124 8.48 -4.63 6.61
N LEU A 125 7.21 -4.54 6.97
CA LEU A 125 6.56 -5.40 7.96
C LEU A 125 5.82 -6.58 7.34
N ILE A 126 5.25 -6.43 6.13
CA ILE A 126 4.31 -7.40 5.55
C ILE A 126 4.93 -8.79 5.40
N GLY A 127 6.18 -8.87 4.96
CA GLY A 127 6.90 -10.14 4.81
C GLY A 127 7.12 -10.86 6.14
N ILE A 128 7.49 -10.10 7.18
CA ILE A 128 7.70 -10.64 8.53
C ILE A 128 6.37 -11.13 9.10
N VAL A 129 5.30 -10.39 8.92
CA VAL A 129 3.96 -10.77 9.40
C VAL A 129 3.46 -12.01 8.67
N ALA A 130 3.63 -12.09 7.35
CA ALA A 130 3.29 -13.27 6.57
C ALA A 130 4.01 -14.52 7.08
N ALA A 131 5.33 -14.42 7.33
CA ALA A 131 6.14 -15.53 7.85
C ALA A 131 5.75 -15.96 9.27
N GLN A 132 5.13 -15.08 10.06
CA GLN A 132 4.64 -15.42 11.41
C GLN A 132 3.22 -15.99 11.42
N LEU A 133 2.43 -15.74 10.38
CA LEU A 133 1.05 -16.20 10.27
C LEU A 133 0.96 -17.67 9.83
N VAL A 134 1.84 -18.11 8.95
CA VAL A 134 1.75 -19.43 8.32
C VAL A 134 3.00 -20.29 8.56
N PRO A 135 2.87 -21.61 8.57
CA PRO A 135 4.03 -22.51 8.62
C PRO A 135 4.95 -22.31 7.40
N PRO A 136 6.27 -22.60 7.52
CA PRO A 136 7.24 -22.37 6.45
C PRO A 136 6.85 -22.98 5.09
N HIS A 137 6.27 -24.18 5.07
CA HIS A 137 5.83 -24.85 3.84
C HIS A 137 4.63 -24.17 3.16
N ARG A 138 3.93 -23.25 3.83
CA ARG A 138 2.78 -22.47 3.29
C ARG A 138 3.15 -21.02 2.99
N LEU A 139 4.37 -20.59 3.31
CA LEU A 139 4.80 -19.20 3.12
C LEU A 139 4.72 -18.78 1.65
N GLY A 140 5.10 -19.66 0.71
CA GLY A 140 5.00 -19.36 -0.72
C GLY A 140 3.56 -19.05 -1.16
N LEU A 141 2.57 -19.83 -0.68
CA LEU A 141 1.16 -19.56 -0.98
C LEU A 141 0.67 -18.27 -0.34
N ALA A 142 1.03 -18.00 0.91
CA ALA A 142 0.68 -16.75 1.59
C ALA A 142 1.26 -15.54 0.85
N THR A 143 2.52 -15.60 0.46
CA THR A 143 3.19 -14.57 -0.34
C THR A 143 2.52 -14.38 -1.70
N ALA A 144 2.15 -15.47 -2.37
CA ALA A 144 1.44 -15.41 -3.66
C ALA A 144 0.08 -14.69 -3.54
N ILE A 145 -0.69 -14.94 -2.47
CA ILE A 145 -1.96 -14.24 -2.22
C ILE A 145 -1.72 -12.75 -1.98
N ILE A 146 -0.74 -12.39 -1.15
CA ILE A 146 -0.42 -11.01 -0.83
C ILE A 146 0.03 -10.25 -2.09
N PHE A 147 0.97 -10.80 -2.86
CA PHE A 147 1.45 -10.17 -4.10
C PHE A 147 0.45 -10.27 -5.24
N GLY A 148 -0.51 -11.20 -5.17
CA GLY A 148 -1.71 -11.21 -6.02
C GLY A 148 -2.51 -9.91 -5.88
N GLY A 149 -2.58 -9.34 -4.65
CA GLY A 149 -3.15 -8.02 -4.41
C GLY A 149 -2.41 -6.91 -5.15
N VAL A 150 -1.06 -6.95 -5.17
CA VAL A 150 -0.23 -5.99 -5.94
C VAL A 150 -0.53 -6.07 -7.43
N SER A 151 -0.56 -7.29 -7.98
CA SER A 151 -0.87 -7.50 -9.40
C SER A 151 -2.28 -7.03 -9.74
N ALA A 152 -3.26 -7.34 -8.88
CA ALA A 152 -4.64 -6.88 -9.05
C ALA A 152 -4.74 -5.34 -9.00
N ALA A 153 -3.96 -4.67 -8.14
CA ALA A 153 -3.91 -3.21 -8.09
C ALA A 153 -3.46 -2.60 -9.43
N SER A 154 -2.41 -3.17 -10.03
CA SER A 154 -1.89 -2.68 -11.31
C SER A 154 -2.87 -2.91 -12.47
N VAL A 155 -3.57 -4.06 -12.49
CA VAL A 155 -4.44 -4.46 -13.60
C VAL A 155 -5.86 -3.91 -13.47
N VAL A 156 -6.37 -3.76 -12.24
CA VAL A 156 -7.75 -3.33 -11.96
C VAL A 156 -7.78 -2.00 -11.21
N GLY A 157 -7.01 -1.87 -10.12
CA GLY A 157 -7.06 -0.71 -9.23
C GLY A 157 -6.69 0.59 -9.93
N VAL A 158 -5.56 0.62 -10.64
CA VAL A 158 -5.09 1.83 -11.35
C VAL A 158 -6.01 2.23 -12.49
N PRO A 159 -6.43 1.33 -13.40
CA PRO A 159 -7.41 1.68 -14.43
C PRO A 159 -8.75 2.16 -13.85
N LEU A 160 -9.24 1.53 -12.78
CA LEU A 160 -10.47 1.94 -12.12
C LEU A 160 -10.35 3.35 -11.52
N ALA A 161 -9.26 3.64 -10.80
CA ALA A 161 -9.00 4.97 -10.26
C ALA A 161 -8.92 6.03 -11.38
N SER A 162 -8.24 5.71 -12.49
CA SER A 162 -8.16 6.59 -13.66
C SER A 162 -9.54 6.82 -14.29
N PHE A 163 -10.36 5.78 -14.41
CA PHE A 163 -11.73 5.87 -14.92
C PHE A 163 -12.62 6.74 -14.02
N ILE A 164 -12.55 6.55 -12.68
CA ILE A 164 -13.26 7.40 -11.73
C ILE A 164 -12.80 8.85 -11.85
N ALA A 165 -11.51 9.09 -12.04
CA ALA A 165 -10.96 10.42 -12.20
C ALA A 165 -11.51 11.13 -13.44
N THR A 166 -11.73 10.43 -14.54
CA THR A 166 -12.32 11.01 -15.78
C THR A 166 -13.80 11.32 -15.61
N LEU A 167 -14.55 10.54 -14.85
CA LEU A 167 -15.99 10.72 -14.66
C LEU A 167 -16.34 11.72 -13.56
N ALA A 168 -15.61 11.69 -12.46
CA ALA A 168 -15.98 12.36 -11.21
C ALA A 168 -14.84 13.22 -10.62
N GLY A 169 -13.74 13.33 -11.34
CA GLY A 169 -12.57 14.11 -10.94
C GLY A 169 -11.59 13.32 -10.06
N TRP A 170 -10.34 13.76 -10.09
CA TRP A 170 -9.23 13.09 -9.39
C TRP A 170 -9.42 13.03 -7.86
N ARG A 171 -10.14 14.00 -7.28
CA ARG A 171 -10.42 14.01 -5.83
C ARG A 171 -11.23 12.80 -5.39
N LEU A 172 -12.24 12.39 -6.16
CA LEU A 172 -13.02 11.19 -5.87
C LEU A 172 -12.22 9.91 -6.12
N ALA A 173 -11.33 9.90 -7.10
CA ALA A 173 -10.46 8.76 -7.35
C ALA A 173 -9.47 8.49 -6.18
N PHE A 174 -9.09 9.50 -5.40
CA PHE A 174 -8.29 9.31 -4.18
C PHE A 174 -9.10 8.76 -2.99
N MET A 175 -10.43 8.77 -3.06
CA MET A 175 -11.31 8.22 -2.02
C MET A 175 -11.74 6.77 -2.30
N SER A 176 -11.55 6.30 -3.53
CA SER A 176 -11.92 4.95 -3.95
C SER A 176 -10.81 3.96 -3.64
#